data_26755cba2196016f16151be8ec5ece8e
#
_entry.id   26755cba2196016f16151be8ec5ece8e
#
_cell.length_a   1.000
_cell.length_b   1.000
_cell.length_c   1.000
_cell.angle_alpha   90.00
_cell.angle_beta   90.00
_cell.angle_gamma   90.00
#
_symmetry.space_group_name_H-M   'P 1'
#
loop_
_entity.id
_entity.type
_entity.pdbx_description
1 polymer ?
#
loop_
_entity_poly.entity_id
_entity_poly.type
_entity_poly.pdbx_seq_one_letter_code
_entity_poly.pdbx_strand_id
1 'polypeptide(L)'
;YEDYSFLLMEYVESGNQSSNFWNDFGKKLAALHKISNESFGFDHNNYIGSLQQINTWHTNSIEFFINCRLIPQLELLNDINDNQFFKSFDTLFNILNEILPDGKPSLLHGDLWSGNYMVGKNGNPAIVDPAVYYGFREADIAMSKLFGGFENQFYDTYNETFPLEINWQSRVQVWNLYPLLVHANLFGSSYLNQV
;
A
#
# COMPACT_ATOMS: atom_id res chain seq x y z
N TYR A 1 -5.94 -35.07 4.73
CA TYR A 1 -6.33 -33.95 3.82
C TYR A 1 -5.07 -33.21 3.43
N GLU A 2 -4.13 -33.91 2.78
CA GLU A 2 -2.76 -33.41 2.52
C GLU A 2 -2.69 -32.39 1.35
N ASP A 3 -3.77 -32.22 0.57
CA ASP A 3 -3.76 -31.43 -0.67
C ASP A 3 -4.63 -30.16 -0.64
N TYR A 4 -5.15 -29.77 0.54
CA TYR A 4 -6.05 -28.61 0.64
C TYR A 4 -5.65 -27.69 1.77
N SER A 5 -5.61 -26.37 1.48
CA SER A 5 -5.53 -25.32 2.47
C SER A 5 -6.89 -24.64 2.61
N PHE A 6 -7.28 -24.29 3.83
CA PHE A 6 -8.54 -23.62 4.12
C PHE A 6 -8.28 -22.30 4.83
N LEU A 7 -8.96 -21.25 4.40
CA LEU A 7 -9.02 -19.98 5.08
C LEU A 7 -10.45 -19.77 5.62
N LEU A 8 -10.59 -19.70 6.93
CA LEU A 8 -11.87 -19.35 7.58
C LEU A 8 -11.85 -17.86 7.89
N MET A 9 -12.80 -17.13 7.32
CA MET A 9 -12.92 -15.67 7.52
C MET A 9 -14.30 -15.32 8.09
N GLU A 10 -14.39 -14.16 8.75
CA GLU A 10 -15.67 -13.56 9.12
C GLU A 10 -16.50 -13.28 7.85
N TYR A 11 -17.78 -13.64 7.89
CA TYR A 11 -18.70 -13.24 6.83
C TYR A 11 -19.23 -11.83 7.08
N VAL A 12 -18.92 -10.91 6.18
CA VAL A 12 -19.44 -9.55 6.19
C VAL A 12 -20.68 -9.48 5.30
N GLU A 13 -21.87 -9.39 5.93
CA GLU A 13 -23.13 -9.19 5.19
C GLU A 13 -23.10 -7.80 4.51
N SER A 14 -23.32 -7.74 3.21
CA SER A 14 -23.30 -6.52 2.43
C SER A 14 -24.49 -5.61 2.74
N GLY A 15 -24.26 -4.30 2.73
CA GLY A 15 -25.25 -3.26 2.91
C GLY A 15 -25.04 -2.08 1.97
N ASN A 16 -25.86 -1.04 2.15
CA ASN A 16 -25.66 0.25 1.47
C ASN A 16 -24.79 1.17 2.32
N GLN A 17 -23.98 2.00 1.70
CA GLN A 17 -23.17 2.99 2.40
C GLN A 17 -24.04 3.90 3.26
N SER A 18 -23.65 4.10 4.51
CA SER A 18 -24.24 5.14 5.37
C SER A 18 -23.82 6.52 4.87
N SER A 19 -24.54 7.56 5.26
CA SER A 19 -24.16 8.96 4.94
C SER A 19 -22.78 9.35 5.52
N ASN A 20 -22.30 8.62 6.52
CA ASN A 20 -21.01 8.84 7.19
C ASN A 20 -19.93 7.87 6.76
N PHE A 21 -20.18 7.01 5.77
CA PHE A 21 -19.29 5.92 5.39
C PHE A 21 -17.84 6.36 5.22
N TRP A 22 -17.59 7.38 4.41
CA TRP A 22 -16.24 7.85 4.10
C TRP A 22 -15.56 8.53 5.28
N ASN A 23 -16.33 9.26 6.12
CA ASN A 23 -15.80 9.81 7.38
C ASN A 23 -15.37 8.71 8.34
N ASP A 24 -16.22 7.69 8.52
CA ASP A 24 -15.92 6.57 9.41
C ASP A 24 -14.73 5.76 8.87
N PHE A 25 -14.61 5.61 7.56
CA PHE A 25 -13.48 4.93 6.95
C PHE A 25 -12.17 5.68 7.19
N GLY A 26 -12.13 6.99 6.92
CA GLY A 26 -10.96 7.83 7.18
C GLY A 26 -10.50 7.77 8.64
N LYS A 27 -11.44 7.86 9.59
CA LYS A 27 -11.14 7.74 11.04
C LYS A 27 -10.60 6.37 11.43
N LYS A 28 -11.21 5.29 10.91
CA LYS A 28 -10.80 3.91 11.22
C LYS A 28 -9.42 3.59 10.64
N LEU A 29 -9.15 4.02 9.40
CA LEU A 29 -7.82 3.87 8.82
C LEU A 29 -6.77 4.68 9.59
N ALA A 30 -7.09 5.91 9.99
CA ALA A 30 -6.21 6.71 10.82
C ALA A 30 -5.91 6.04 12.18
N ALA A 31 -6.90 5.35 12.77
CA ALA A 31 -6.72 4.59 14.00
C ALA A 31 -5.82 3.36 13.78
N LEU A 32 -5.97 2.64 12.66
CA LEU A 32 -5.07 1.55 12.27
C LEU A 32 -3.64 2.05 12.12
N HIS A 33 -3.44 3.14 11.38
CA HIS A 33 -2.11 3.71 11.14
C HIS A 33 -1.45 4.32 12.38
N LYS A 34 -2.17 4.55 13.48
CA LYS A 34 -1.59 4.92 14.78
C LYS A 34 -0.95 3.72 15.51
N ILE A 35 -1.23 2.50 15.08
CA ILE A 35 -0.52 1.30 15.55
C ILE A 35 0.87 1.32 14.91
N SER A 36 1.90 1.42 15.73
CA SER A 36 3.29 1.63 15.29
C SER A 36 4.20 0.50 15.78
N ASN A 37 5.37 0.40 15.18
CA ASN A 37 6.47 -0.47 15.59
C ASN A 37 7.77 0.35 15.64
N GLU A 38 8.85 -0.24 16.17
CA GLU A 38 10.19 0.37 16.19
C GLU A 38 10.85 0.33 14.81
N SER A 39 10.49 -0.63 13.96
CA SER A 39 11.08 -0.88 12.64
C SER A 39 10.03 -1.10 11.57
N PHE A 40 10.40 -0.84 10.31
CA PHE A 40 9.65 -1.13 9.10
C PHE A 40 9.83 -2.60 8.72
N GLY A 41 8.76 -3.27 8.29
CA GLY A 41 8.78 -4.69 7.94
C GLY A 41 7.66 -5.46 8.61
N PHE A 42 7.84 -6.77 8.73
CA PHE A 42 6.93 -7.65 9.45
C PHE A 42 7.69 -8.86 9.97
N ASP A 43 7.10 -9.62 10.91
CA ASP A 43 7.76 -10.79 11.53
C ASP A 43 7.95 -11.96 10.57
N HIS A 44 7.24 -11.96 9.44
CA HIS A 44 7.40 -12.93 8.36
C HIS A 44 7.08 -12.31 6.99
N ASN A 45 7.61 -12.92 5.93
CA ASN A 45 7.21 -12.59 4.57
C ASN A 45 5.78 -13.08 4.33
N ASN A 46 5.03 -12.31 3.55
CA ASN A 46 3.67 -12.64 3.16
C ASN A 46 3.49 -12.49 1.64
N TYR A 47 2.30 -12.14 1.18
CA TYR A 47 2.00 -12.07 -0.24
C TYR A 47 1.27 -10.78 -0.59
N ILE A 48 1.48 -10.30 -1.83
CA ILE A 48 0.66 -9.33 -2.51
C ILE A 48 0.19 -9.94 -3.83
N GLY A 49 -1.11 -10.24 -3.94
CA GLY A 49 -1.59 -11.17 -4.94
C GLY A 49 -0.90 -12.53 -4.82
N SER A 50 -0.32 -13.04 -5.90
CA SER A 50 0.46 -14.29 -5.89
C SER A 50 1.97 -14.09 -5.69
N LEU A 51 2.45 -12.85 -5.59
CA LEU A 51 3.86 -12.55 -5.42
C LEU A 51 4.25 -12.53 -3.95
N GLN A 52 5.43 -13.09 -3.64
CA GLN A 52 5.99 -13.00 -2.31
C GLN A 52 6.34 -11.54 -1.97
N GLN A 53 5.89 -11.07 -0.81
CA GLN A 53 6.20 -9.75 -0.27
C GLN A 53 7.26 -9.88 0.82
N ILE A 54 8.45 -9.30 0.56
CA ILE A 54 9.59 -9.33 1.48
C ILE A 54 9.35 -8.34 2.61
N ASN A 55 9.50 -8.79 3.86
CA ASN A 55 9.22 -7.99 5.05
C ASN A 55 10.39 -7.98 6.05
N THR A 56 11.61 -8.14 5.59
CA THR A 56 12.80 -8.02 6.43
C THR A 56 12.80 -6.67 7.18
N TRP A 57 13.12 -6.71 8.47
CA TRP A 57 13.12 -5.54 9.33
C TRP A 57 14.20 -4.52 8.93
N HIS A 58 13.82 -3.24 8.83
CA HIS A 58 14.68 -2.10 8.59
C HIS A 58 14.35 -0.97 9.58
N THR A 59 15.36 -0.23 10.01
CA THR A 59 15.16 0.95 10.87
C THR A 59 14.85 2.21 10.08
N ASN A 60 15.13 2.21 8.77
CA ASN A 60 14.94 3.33 7.85
C ASN A 60 13.84 3.00 6.83
N SER A 61 12.89 3.93 6.65
CA SER A 61 11.74 3.76 5.75
C SER A 61 12.14 3.63 4.29
N ILE A 62 13.15 4.37 3.87
CA ILE A 62 13.61 4.44 2.48
C ILE A 62 14.39 3.18 2.13
N GLU A 63 15.27 2.72 3.02
CA GLU A 63 15.94 1.43 2.86
C GLU A 63 14.94 0.28 2.75
N PHE A 64 13.90 0.29 3.60
CA PHE A 64 12.83 -0.69 3.51
C PHE A 64 12.09 -0.60 2.17
N PHE A 65 11.72 0.60 1.74
CA PHE A 65 11.00 0.80 0.48
C PHE A 65 11.82 0.35 -0.72
N ILE A 66 13.11 0.68 -0.77
CA ILE A 66 14.01 0.24 -1.84
C ILE A 66 14.18 -1.28 -1.80
N ASN A 67 14.64 -1.84 -0.68
CA ASN A 67 15.12 -3.22 -0.61
C ASN A 67 13.99 -4.26 -0.51
N CYS A 68 12.84 -3.89 0.09
CA CYS A 68 11.72 -4.82 0.30
C CYS A 68 10.53 -4.56 -0.63
N ARG A 69 10.49 -3.45 -1.35
CA ARG A 69 9.36 -3.11 -2.24
C ARG A 69 9.80 -2.94 -3.69
N LEU A 70 10.76 -2.06 -3.98
CA LEU A 70 11.11 -1.74 -5.36
C LEU A 70 12.05 -2.78 -6.00
N ILE A 71 13.19 -3.07 -5.38
CA ILE A 71 14.19 -4.00 -5.93
C ILE A 71 13.59 -5.38 -6.24
N PRO A 72 12.85 -6.06 -5.33
CA PRO A 72 12.29 -7.37 -5.63
C PRO A 72 11.34 -7.37 -6.84
N GLN A 73 10.61 -6.28 -7.05
CA GLN A 73 9.71 -6.17 -8.20
C GLN A 73 10.46 -5.89 -9.49
N LEU A 74 11.53 -5.09 -9.44
CA LEU A 74 12.40 -4.84 -10.60
C LEU A 74 13.15 -6.12 -11.04
N GLU A 75 13.57 -6.94 -10.08
CA GLU A 75 14.22 -8.23 -10.37
C GLU A 75 13.29 -9.21 -11.08
N LEU A 76 11.98 -9.17 -10.82
CA LEU A 76 10.99 -9.98 -11.53
C LEU A 76 10.73 -9.50 -12.98
N LEU A 77 11.11 -8.28 -13.32
CA LEU A 77 10.97 -7.69 -14.65
C LEU A 77 12.18 -7.96 -15.56
N ASN A 78 12.99 -8.99 -15.28
CA ASN A 78 14.25 -9.29 -15.99
C ASN A 78 14.10 -9.49 -17.52
N ASP A 79 12.90 -9.79 -18.02
CA ASP A 79 12.65 -9.97 -19.46
C ASP A 79 12.49 -8.62 -20.19
N ILE A 80 12.48 -7.49 -19.47
CA ILE A 80 12.38 -6.15 -20.05
C ILE A 80 13.78 -5.70 -20.46
N ASN A 81 14.01 -5.67 -21.77
CA ASN A 81 15.26 -5.18 -22.34
C ASN A 81 15.25 -3.64 -22.51
N ASP A 82 15.02 -2.92 -21.40
CA ASP A 82 15.02 -1.45 -21.34
C ASP A 82 16.01 -0.93 -20.28
N ASN A 83 17.26 -0.76 -20.71
CA ASN A 83 18.31 -0.23 -19.84
C ASN A 83 18.00 1.19 -19.30
N GLN A 84 17.22 2.00 -20.04
CA GLN A 84 16.88 3.34 -19.61
C GLN A 84 15.88 3.32 -18.46
N PHE A 85 14.91 2.40 -18.51
CA PHE A 85 13.95 2.17 -17.42
C PHE A 85 14.68 1.86 -16.09
N PHE A 86 15.60 0.89 -16.08
CA PHE A 86 16.33 0.53 -14.87
C PHE A 86 17.25 1.66 -14.36
N LYS A 87 17.94 2.39 -15.26
CA LYS A 87 18.75 3.56 -14.88
C LYS A 87 17.94 4.69 -14.25
N SER A 88 16.67 4.82 -14.60
CA SER A 88 15.77 5.79 -13.97
C SER A 88 15.55 5.46 -12.51
N PHE A 89 15.43 4.17 -12.15
CA PHE A 89 15.35 3.72 -10.75
C PHE A 89 16.66 3.96 -9.99
N ASP A 90 17.83 3.73 -10.59
CA ASP A 90 19.11 4.07 -9.95
C ASP A 90 19.17 5.56 -9.61
N THR A 91 18.70 6.42 -10.52
CA THR A 91 18.63 7.86 -10.28
C THR A 91 17.64 8.20 -9.17
N LEU A 92 16.46 7.58 -9.19
CA LEU A 92 15.43 7.78 -8.17
C LEU A 92 15.94 7.37 -6.77
N PHE A 93 16.61 6.21 -6.65
CA PHE A 93 17.12 5.72 -5.36
C PHE A 93 18.09 6.72 -4.70
N ASN A 94 18.88 7.43 -5.50
CA ASN A 94 19.81 8.45 -4.99
C ASN A 94 19.11 9.69 -4.40
N ILE A 95 17.88 9.97 -4.82
CA ILE A 95 17.14 11.19 -4.40
C ILE A 95 15.94 10.89 -3.49
N LEU A 96 15.62 9.62 -3.21
CA LEU A 96 14.46 9.27 -2.39
C LEU A 96 14.50 9.92 -0.99
N ASN A 97 15.70 10.07 -0.40
CA ASN A 97 15.87 10.77 0.88
C ASN A 97 15.47 12.26 0.85
N GLU A 98 15.46 12.88 -0.34
CA GLU A 98 15.05 14.28 -0.51
C GLU A 98 13.55 14.40 -0.76
N ILE A 99 12.93 13.33 -1.28
CA ILE A 99 11.52 13.30 -1.69
C ILE A 99 10.62 12.76 -0.58
N LEU A 100 11.00 11.63 0.01
CA LEU A 100 10.20 10.92 1.00
C LEU A 100 10.52 11.42 2.40
N PRO A 101 9.50 11.63 3.24
CA PRO A 101 9.72 12.09 4.60
C PRO A 101 10.28 10.96 5.47
N ASP A 102 11.00 11.33 6.48
CA ASP A 102 11.32 10.45 7.59
C ASP A 102 10.11 10.34 8.54
N GLY A 103 9.95 9.19 9.19
CA GLY A 103 8.82 9.00 10.10
C GLY A 103 8.81 7.62 10.75
N LYS A 104 7.82 7.42 11.61
CA LYS A 104 7.63 6.13 12.29
C LYS A 104 6.83 5.17 11.42
N PRO A 105 7.10 3.86 11.51
CA PRO A 105 6.27 2.84 10.88
C PRO A 105 4.83 2.88 11.38
N SER A 106 3.89 2.65 10.50
CA SER A 106 2.46 2.44 10.77
C SER A 106 2.04 1.06 10.31
N LEU A 107 1.13 0.41 11.02
CA LEU A 107 0.51 -0.82 10.54
C LEU A 107 -0.36 -0.50 9.33
N LEU A 108 0.01 -1.03 8.17
CA LEU A 108 -0.67 -0.79 6.91
C LEU A 108 -1.59 -1.95 6.53
N HIS A 109 -2.62 -1.64 5.73
CA HIS A 109 -3.34 -2.63 4.94
C HIS A 109 -2.43 -3.24 3.86
N GLY A 110 -1.62 -2.41 3.21
CA GLY A 110 -0.59 -2.80 2.24
C GLY A 110 -1.10 -3.04 0.82
N ASP A 111 -2.43 -3.13 0.62
CA ASP A 111 -3.09 -3.23 -0.69
C ASP A 111 -4.45 -2.51 -0.65
N LEU A 112 -4.47 -1.23 -0.24
CA LEU A 112 -5.69 -0.46 0.00
C LEU A 112 -6.18 0.24 -1.27
N TRP A 113 -7.07 -0.40 -2.01
CA TRP A 113 -7.74 0.16 -3.18
C TRP A 113 -9.24 -0.14 -3.17
N SER A 114 -10.00 0.35 -4.16
CA SER A 114 -11.46 0.23 -4.20
C SER A 114 -12.00 -1.21 -4.22
N GLY A 115 -11.19 -2.19 -4.61
CA GLY A 115 -11.54 -3.61 -4.59
C GLY A 115 -11.39 -4.28 -3.22
N ASN A 116 -10.66 -3.66 -2.28
CA ASN A 116 -10.30 -4.28 -1.01
C ASN A 116 -11.02 -3.64 0.20
N TYR A 117 -12.19 -3.03 -0.03
CA TYR A 117 -13.12 -2.69 1.05
C TYR A 117 -14.54 -3.17 0.74
N MET A 118 -15.32 -3.36 1.77
CA MET A 118 -16.72 -3.75 1.71
C MET A 118 -17.57 -2.78 2.49
N VAL A 119 -18.86 -2.67 2.10
CA VAL A 119 -19.89 -1.99 2.87
C VAL A 119 -20.65 -3.04 3.67
N GLY A 120 -20.47 -3.05 4.98
CA GLY A 120 -21.17 -3.97 5.86
C GLY A 120 -22.66 -3.64 5.99
N LYS A 121 -23.44 -4.57 6.57
CA LYS A 121 -24.91 -4.49 6.73
C LYS A 121 -25.42 -3.14 7.28
N ASN A 122 -24.67 -2.55 8.22
CA ASN A 122 -25.04 -1.29 8.87
C ASN A 122 -24.45 -0.06 8.15
N GLY A 123 -23.96 -0.22 6.92
CA GLY A 123 -23.34 0.85 6.14
C GLY A 123 -21.93 1.24 6.60
N ASN A 124 -21.28 0.42 7.43
CA ASN A 124 -19.93 0.66 7.93
C ASN A 124 -18.87 0.10 6.98
N PRO A 125 -17.67 0.74 6.87
CA PRO A 125 -16.57 0.20 6.11
C PRO A 125 -15.93 -1.01 6.81
N ALA A 126 -15.60 -2.02 6.02
CA ALA A 126 -14.73 -3.13 6.36
C ALA A 126 -13.64 -3.26 5.29
N ILE A 127 -12.40 -3.51 5.69
CA ILE A 127 -11.28 -3.79 4.79
C ILE A 127 -11.03 -5.28 4.72
N VAL A 128 -10.63 -5.76 3.56
CA VAL A 128 -10.42 -7.19 3.26
C VAL A 128 -9.15 -7.37 2.44
N ASP A 129 -8.63 -8.59 2.43
CA ASP A 129 -7.49 -8.99 1.60
C ASP A 129 -6.22 -8.13 1.77
N PRO A 130 -5.70 -7.99 3.00
CA PRO A 130 -4.54 -7.16 3.26
C PRO A 130 -3.23 -7.85 2.88
N ALA A 131 -2.25 -7.05 2.43
CA ALA A 131 -0.84 -7.40 2.32
C ALA A 131 -0.05 -6.72 3.45
N VAL A 132 -0.35 -7.08 4.71
CA VAL A 132 0.02 -6.34 5.92
C VAL A 132 1.53 -6.23 6.14
N TYR A 133 1.97 -5.06 6.59
CA TYR A 133 3.33 -4.78 7.11
C TYR A 133 3.36 -3.45 7.86
N TYR A 134 4.42 -3.20 8.60
CA TYR A 134 4.72 -1.88 9.15
C TYR A 134 5.49 -1.06 8.11
N GLY A 135 4.85 -0.04 7.56
CA GLY A 135 5.38 0.82 6.51
C GLY A 135 5.09 2.30 6.75
N PHE A 136 5.46 3.14 5.80
CA PHE A 136 5.11 4.55 5.85
C PHE A 136 3.65 4.74 5.41
N ARG A 137 2.83 5.34 6.27
CA ARG A 137 1.35 5.40 6.10
C ARG A 137 0.86 6.06 4.81
N GLU A 138 1.69 6.92 4.20
CA GLU A 138 1.36 7.51 2.89
C GLU A 138 1.25 6.46 1.78
N ALA A 139 1.85 5.27 1.93
CA ALA A 139 1.75 4.20 0.95
C ALA A 139 0.30 3.71 0.78
N ASP A 140 -0.44 3.47 1.88
CA ASP A 140 -1.87 3.11 1.81
C ASP A 140 -2.72 4.25 1.24
N ILE A 141 -2.41 5.50 1.63
CA ILE A 141 -3.11 6.68 1.12
C ILE A 141 -2.85 6.86 -0.39
N ALA A 142 -1.63 6.61 -0.85
CA ALA A 142 -1.30 6.66 -2.27
C ALA A 142 -2.00 5.55 -3.05
N MET A 143 -1.98 4.31 -2.51
CA MET A 143 -2.65 3.16 -3.13
C MET A 143 -4.16 3.38 -3.23
N SER A 144 -4.80 3.98 -2.22
CA SER A 144 -6.23 4.29 -2.26
C SER A 144 -6.63 5.29 -3.35
N LYS A 145 -5.67 6.05 -3.92
CA LYS A 145 -5.88 6.96 -5.06
C LYS A 145 -5.68 6.29 -6.42
N LEU A 146 -5.04 5.14 -6.44
CA LEU A 146 -4.86 4.37 -7.66
C LEU A 146 -6.22 3.76 -8.08
N PHE A 147 -6.42 3.51 -9.35
CA PHE A 147 -7.63 2.83 -9.88
C PHE A 147 -8.97 3.52 -9.51
N GLY A 148 -9.03 4.84 -9.61
CA GLY A 148 -10.25 5.62 -9.45
C GLY A 148 -10.37 6.39 -8.13
N GLY A 149 -9.62 6.00 -7.13
CA GLY A 149 -9.59 6.72 -5.84
C GLY A 149 -10.81 6.49 -4.95
N PHE A 150 -10.71 7.00 -3.71
CA PHE A 150 -11.81 7.10 -2.76
C PHE A 150 -12.42 8.51 -2.79
N GLU A 151 -13.55 8.72 -2.13
CA GLU A 151 -14.17 10.05 -2.03
C GLU A 151 -13.30 11.03 -1.23
N ASN A 152 -13.33 12.31 -1.60
CA ASN A 152 -12.53 13.34 -0.93
C ASN A 152 -12.74 13.39 0.59
N GLN A 153 -13.96 13.14 1.04
CA GLN A 153 -14.35 13.09 2.45
C GLN A 153 -13.53 12.08 3.27
N PHE A 154 -13.11 10.96 2.66
CA PHE A 154 -12.19 10.01 3.29
C PHE A 154 -10.83 10.63 3.59
N TYR A 155 -10.21 11.30 2.61
CA TYR A 155 -8.89 11.91 2.75
C TYR A 155 -8.91 13.09 3.72
N ASP A 156 -9.94 13.92 3.65
CA ASP A 156 -10.13 15.07 4.55
C ASP A 156 -10.23 14.60 6.00
N THR A 157 -11.10 13.63 6.27
CA THR A 157 -11.29 13.09 7.61
C THR A 157 -10.08 12.32 8.13
N TYR A 158 -9.40 11.57 7.26
CA TYR A 158 -8.13 10.93 7.62
C TYR A 158 -7.11 11.98 8.06
N ASN A 159 -6.93 13.02 7.25
CA ASN A 159 -5.95 14.08 7.50
C ASN A 159 -6.30 14.92 8.74
N GLU A 160 -7.57 15.17 9.03
CA GLU A 160 -8.02 15.79 10.29
C GLU A 160 -7.70 14.92 11.51
N THR A 161 -7.84 13.59 11.39
CA THR A 161 -7.67 12.63 12.49
C THR A 161 -6.21 12.30 12.77
N PHE A 162 -5.40 12.22 11.72
CA PHE A 162 -3.98 11.91 11.77
C PHE A 162 -3.27 12.65 10.62
N PRO A 163 -2.88 13.93 10.81
CA PRO A 163 -2.36 14.80 9.76
C PRO A 163 -1.19 14.17 9.00
N LEU A 164 -1.28 14.17 7.66
CA LEU A 164 -0.21 13.76 6.77
C LEU A 164 0.87 14.85 6.70
N GLU A 165 2.07 14.47 6.29
CA GLU A 165 3.16 15.40 6.09
C GLU A 165 2.83 16.42 5.00
N ILE A 166 3.35 17.65 5.14
CA ILE A 166 3.14 18.72 4.16
C ILE A 166 3.51 18.21 2.76
N ASN A 167 2.70 18.57 1.77
CA ASN A 167 2.88 18.19 0.35
C ASN A 167 2.83 16.67 0.08
N TRP A 168 2.17 15.87 0.91
CA TRP A 168 2.05 14.42 0.70
C TRP A 168 1.49 14.05 -0.68
N GLN A 169 0.65 14.90 -1.27
CA GLN A 169 0.06 14.68 -2.60
C GLN A 169 1.13 14.55 -3.69
N SER A 170 2.24 15.29 -3.59
CA SER A 170 3.34 15.21 -4.56
C SER A 170 4.12 13.90 -4.50
N ARG A 171 3.99 13.14 -3.40
CA ARG A 171 4.66 11.86 -3.18
C ARG A 171 3.81 10.63 -3.58
N VAL A 172 2.54 10.84 -3.88
CA VAL A 172 1.60 9.76 -4.25
C VAL A 172 2.15 8.90 -5.39
N GLN A 173 2.72 9.53 -6.42
CA GLN A 173 3.28 8.78 -7.56
C GLN A 173 4.46 7.91 -7.14
N VAL A 174 5.33 8.40 -6.26
CA VAL A 174 6.50 7.64 -5.78
C VAL A 174 6.06 6.42 -4.97
N TRP A 175 5.11 6.57 -4.04
CA TRP A 175 4.57 5.43 -3.29
C TRP A 175 3.87 4.41 -4.20
N ASN A 176 3.19 4.87 -5.24
CA ASN A 176 2.47 4.01 -6.19
C ASN A 176 3.39 3.26 -7.16
N LEU A 177 4.71 3.53 -7.20
CA LEU A 177 5.64 2.70 -7.97
C LEU A 177 5.57 1.23 -7.55
N TYR A 178 5.51 0.94 -6.25
CA TYR A 178 5.42 -0.44 -5.78
C TYR A 178 4.18 -1.19 -6.29
N PRO A 179 2.94 -0.74 -6.05
CA PRO A 179 1.78 -1.44 -6.57
C PRO A 179 1.71 -1.47 -8.10
N LEU A 180 2.23 -0.46 -8.81
CA LEU A 180 2.29 -0.49 -10.27
C LEU A 180 3.27 -1.55 -10.80
N LEU A 181 4.43 -1.69 -10.17
CA LEU A 181 5.39 -2.77 -10.49
C LEU A 181 4.80 -4.16 -10.17
N VAL A 182 4.09 -4.30 -9.04
CA VAL A 182 3.35 -5.54 -8.72
C VAL A 182 2.34 -5.87 -9.81
N HIS A 183 1.53 -4.88 -10.25
CA HIS A 183 0.57 -5.08 -11.33
C HIS A 183 1.24 -5.42 -12.67
N ALA A 184 2.39 -4.81 -12.98
CA ALA A 184 3.16 -5.12 -14.17
C ALA A 184 3.64 -6.58 -14.15
N ASN A 185 4.13 -7.07 -13.02
CA ASN A 185 4.57 -8.45 -12.84
C ASN A 185 3.41 -9.47 -12.90
N LEU A 186 2.23 -9.12 -12.38
CA LEU A 186 1.07 -10.03 -12.34
C LEU A 186 0.24 -10.02 -13.63
N PHE A 187 0.07 -8.84 -14.25
CA PHE A 187 -0.93 -8.64 -15.30
C PHE A 187 -0.34 -8.13 -16.62
N GLY A 188 0.98 -7.91 -16.67
CA GLY A 188 1.71 -7.57 -17.88
C GLY A 188 2.15 -6.11 -17.99
N SER A 189 3.01 -5.88 -19.00
CA SER A 189 3.79 -4.65 -19.16
C SER A 189 2.99 -3.36 -19.44
N SER A 190 1.68 -3.46 -19.71
CA SER A 190 0.83 -2.26 -19.91
C SER A 190 0.83 -1.30 -18.70
N TYR A 191 1.07 -1.83 -17.49
CA TYR A 191 1.17 -1.04 -16.27
C TYR A 191 2.49 -0.25 -16.18
N LEU A 192 3.53 -0.66 -16.88
CA LEU A 192 4.82 0.05 -16.90
C LEU A 192 4.74 1.45 -17.52
N ASN A 193 3.73 1.71 -18.34
CA ASN A 193 3.49 3.06 -18.88
C ASN A 193 3.05 4.07 -17.81
N GLN A 194 2.75 3.61 -16.59
CA GLN A 194 2.35 4.42 -15.46
C GLN A 194 3.47 4.54 -14.41
N VAL A 195 4.52 3.76 -14.55
CA VAL A 195 5.76 3.78 -13.77
C VAL A 195 6.73 4.81 -14.35
#